data_291cba20308562234417b2fda56e0838
#
_entry.id   291cba20308562234417b2fda56e0838
#
_cell.length_a   1.000
_cell.length_b   1.000
_cell.length_c   1.000
_cell.angle_alpha   90.00
_cell.angle_beta   90.00
_cell.angle_gamma   90.00
#
_symmetry.space_group_name_H-M   'P 1'
#
loop_
_entity.id
_entity.type
_entity.pdbx_description
1 polymer ?
#
loop_
_entity_poly.entity_id
_entity_poly.type
_entity_poly.pdbx_seq_one_letter_code
_entity_poly.pdbx_strand_id
1 'polypeptide(L)'
;MKKTLLVLALLLTNLSPSSAAPIYTYPVVGCETVYGKYHHDYPATDIKAELGCAFVAPIGGVIQDVSRKDLWSGKTNLGQHRGGRSISLIGDDGVRYYGSHLSKVMKGIVPGLRVEVGQKLGEIGTSGSARGVPRPHLHFGISYQTQPGDWEIRRGVVAPWKYLDAWKAGKDLSPAKAVANAKAKAGK
;
A
#
# COMPACT_ATOMS: atom_id res chain seq x y z
N MET A 1 42.84 -3.66 60.07
CA MET A 1 41.99 -4.46 59.17
C MET A 1 41.34 -3.50 58.17
N LYS A 2 41.84 -3.44 56.94
CA LYS A 2 41.26 -2.58 55.85
C LYS A 2 40.25 -3.40 55.10
N LYS A 3 38.97 -2.96 55.08
CA LYS A 3 37.90 -3.57 54.30
C LYS A 3 37.93 -2.96 52.89
N THR A 4 38.29 -3.79 51.91
CA THR A 4 38.23 -3.38 50.47
C THR A 4 36.79 -3.59 49.97
N LEU A 5 36.11 -2.51 49.57
CA LEU A 5 34.77 -2.54 48.97
C LEU A 5 34.94 -2.80 47.47
N LEU A 6 34.47 -3.95 46.99
CA LEU A 6 34.44 -4.29 45.57
C LEU A 6 33.18 -3.69 44.96
N VAL A 7 33.33 -2.64 44.12
CA VAL A 7 32.21 -2.05 43.35
C VAL A 7 32.08 -2.81 42.05
N LEU A 8 31.01 -3.63 41.95
CA LEU A 8 30.64 -4.32 40.72
C LEU A 8 29.89 -3.35 39.78
N ALA A 9 30.55 -2.87 38.77
CA ALA A 9 29.93 -2.02 37.75
C ALA A 9 29.11 -2.92 36.79
N LEU A 10 27.76 -2.85 36.86
CA LEU A 10 26.87 -3.46 35.87
C LEU A 10 26.95 -2.64 34.58
N LEU A 11 27.58 -3.18 33.56
CA LEU A 11 27.51 -2.70 32.18
C LEU A 11 26.12 -3.04 31.59
N LEU A 12 25.19 -2.11 31.64
CA LEU A 12 23.92 -2.19 30.86
C LEU A 12 24.24 -1.99 29.39
N THR A 13 24.36 -3.08 28.63
CA THR A 13 24.41 -3.02 27.17
C THR A 13 23.02 -2.64 26.66
N ASN A 14 22.86 -1.42 26.18
CA ASN A 14 21.69 -1.00 25.42
C ASN A 14 21.65 -1.77 24.10
N LEU A 15 20.95 -2.91 24.08
CA LEU A 15 20.55 -3.58 22.85
C LEU A 15 19.49 -2.70 22.17
N SER A 16 19.92 -1.88 21.21
CA SER A 16 19.00 -1.24 20.29
C SER A 16 18.26 -2.35 19.54
N PRO A 17 16.90 -2.32 19.46
CA PRO A 17 16.18 -3.32 18.69
C PRO A 17 16.64 -3.24 17.24
N SER A 18 17.17 -4.35 16.72
CA SER A 18 17.44 -4.49 15.30
C SER A 18 16.09 -4.37 14.57
N SER A 19 15.87 -3.25 13.89
CA SER A 19 14.74 -3.11 12.98
C SER A 19 14.91 -4.18 11.90
N ALA A 20 14.08 -5.22 11.95
CA ALA A 20 14.00 -6.18 10.85
C ALA A 20 13.68 -5.40 9.57
N ALA A 21 14.37 -5.72 8.46
CA ALA A 21 14.06 -5.14 7.17
C ALA A 21 12.59 -5.41 6.81
N PRO A 22 11.88 -4.46 6.18
CA PRO A 22 10.50 -4.67 5.81
C PRO A 22 10.39 -5.86 4.85
N ILE A 23 9.40 -6.71 5.10
CA ILE A 23 9.08 -7.86 4.25
C ILE A 23 7.97 -7.43 3.32
N TYR A 24 8.16 -7.60 2.00
CA TYR A 24 7.16 -7.28 1.00
C TYR A 24 6.51 -8.52 0.40
N THR A 25 5.26 -8.39 -0.02
CA THR A 25 4.56 -9.40 -0.81
C THR A 25 3.81 -8.79 -1.99
N TYR A 26 3.56 -9.59 -3.00
CA TYR A 26 2.76 -9.17 -4.14
C TYR A 26 1.29 -8.93 -3.70
N PRO A 27 0.66 -7.80 -4.07
CA PRO A 27 -0.60 -7.36 -3.46
C PRO A 27 -1.84 -8.14 -3.90
N VAL A 28 -1.72 -9.07 -4.84
CA VAL A 28 -2.84 -9.94 -5.30
C VAL A 28 -2.45 -11.39 -5.11
N VAL A 29 -3.27 -12.15 -4.39
CA VAL A 29 -3.00 -13.56 -4.12
C VAL A 29 -4.16 -14.46 -4.53
N GLY A 30 -3.85 -15.72 -4.86
CA GLY A 30 -4.83 -16.75 -5.19
C GLY A 30 -5.38 -16.67 -6.61
N CYS A 31 -4.84 -15.83 -7.49
CA CYS A 31 -5.30 -15.65 -8.86
C CYS A 31 -4.14 -15.38 -9.81
N GLU A 32 -4.34 -15.72 -11.08
CA GLU A 32 -3.48 -15.25 -12.16
C GLU A 32 -3.64 -13.75 -12.38
N THR A 33 -2.54 -13.06 -12.65
CA THR A 33 -2.52 -11.62 -12.84
C THR A 33 -1.73 -11.21 -14.05
N VAL A 34 -2.19 -10.15 -14.73
CA VAL A 34 -1.48 -9.50 -15.83
C VAL A 34 -1.47 -7.99 -15.58
N TYR A 35 -0.32 -7.35 -15.77
CA TYR A 35 -0.18 -5.89 -15.68
C TYR A 35 0.87 -5.37 -16.65
N GLY A 36 0.73 -4.09 -17.02
CA GLY A 36 1.69 -3.37 -17.85
C GLY A 36 2.62 -2.47 -17.03
N LYS A 37 3.63 -1.93 -17.69
CA LYS A 37 4.57 -0.96 -17.08
C LYS A 37 3.99 0.45 -16.96
N TYR A 38 3.01 0.77 -17.77
CA TYR A 38 2.44 2.11 -17.90
C TYR A 38 0.96 2.11 -17.54
N HIS A 39 0.54 3.14 -16.87
CA HIS A 39 -0.83 3.52 -16.65
C HIS A 39 -1.04 4.87 -17.34
N HIS A 40 -2.17 5.14 -17.91
CA HIS A 40 -2.55 6.37 -18.65
C HIS A 40 -1.55 7.56 -18.53
N ASP A 41 -1.89 8.57 -17.70
CA ASP A 41 -1.22 9.86 -17.58
C ASP A 41 -0.45 10.08 -16.26
N TYR A 42 -0.43 9.07 -15.36
CA TYR A 42 0.30 9.15 -14.08
C TYR A 42 0.87 7.79 -13.64
N PRO A 43 1.89 7.80 -12.77
CA PRO A 43 2.55 6.57 -12.31
C PRO A 43 1.65 5.71 -11.43
N ALA A 44 1.11 4.64 -11.97
CA ALA A 44 0.33 3.61 -11.30
C ALA A 44 0.40 2.30 -12.10
N THR A 45 -0.25 1.25 -11.62
CA THR A 45 -0.37 -0.01 -12.34
C THR A 45 -1.76 -0.62 -12.11
N ASP A 46 -2.44 -0.98 -13.20
CA ASP A 46 -3.67 -1.75 -13.15
C ASP A 46 -3.33 -3.24 -13.21
N ILE A 47 -3.50 -3.92 -12.10
CA ILE A 47 -3.28 -5.36 -11.98
C ILE A 47 -4.59 -6.07 -12.32
N LYS A 48 -4.69 -6.57 -13.56
CA LYS A 48 -5.85 -7.32 -14.04
C LYS A 48 -5.88 -8.69 -13.40
N ALA A 49 -7.04 -9.05 -12.84
CA ALA A 49 -7.28 -10.33 -12.18
C ALA A 49 -8.77 -10.66 -12.23
N GLU A 50 -9.14 -11.85 -11.81
CA GLU A 50 -10.54 -12.28 -11.68
C GLU A 50 -11.28 -11.45 -10.61
N LEU A 51 -12.60 -11.32 -10.79
CA LEU A 51 -13.49 -10.72 -9.78
C LEU A 51 -13.41 -11.51 -8.48
N GLY A 52 -13.22 -10.82 -7.37
CA GLY A 52 -13.15 -11.44 -6.04
C GLY A 52 -11.76 -11.93 -5.61
N CYS A 53 -10.74 -11.85 -6.48
CA CYS A 53 -9.35 -12.12 -6.10
C CYS A 53 -8.94 -11.28 -4.90
N ALA A 54 -8.13 -11.85 -4.00
CA ALA A 54 -7.75 -11.17 -2.78
C ALA A 54 -6.75 -10.03 -3.03
N PHE A 55 -7.09 -8.82 -2.57
CA PHE A 55 -6.14 -7.74 -2.34
C PHE A 55 -5.59 -7.87 -0.93
N VAL A 56 -4.26 -7.96 -0.80
CA VAL A 56 -3.56 -8.10 0.47
C VAL A 56 -2.62 -6.93 0.73
N ALA A 57 -2.27 -6.70 2.00
CA ALA A 57 -1.27 -5.71 2.39
C ALA A 57 0.10 -6.09 1.82
N PRO A 58 0.73 -5.24 0.98
CA PRO A 58 2.03 -5.56 0.38
C PRO A 58 3.19 -5.53 1.39
N ILE A 59 2.98 -4.91 2.53
CA ILE A 59 3.89 -4.77 3.67
C ILE A 59 3.04 -4.58 4.94
N GLY A 60 3.59 -4.85 6.11
CA GLY A 60 2.95 -4.45 7.39
C GLY A 60 2.82 -2.92 7.50
N GLY A 61 1.80 -2.46 8.24
CA GLY A 61 1.58 -1.01 8.37
C GLY A 61 0.25 -0.66 9.00
N VAL A 62 -0.19 0.59 8.80
CA VAL A 62 -1.44 1.11 9.38
C VAL A 62 -2.36 1.59 8.27
N ILE A 63 -3.62 1.18 8.32
CA ILE A 63 -4.66 1.64 7.40
C ILE A 63 -4.88 3.15 7.61
N GLN A 64 -4.69 3.94 6.56
CA GLN A 64 -4.88 5.39 6.60
C GLN A 64 -6.31 5.79 6.24
N ASP A 65 -6.85 5.19 5.18
CA ASP A 65 -8.12 5.60 4.58
C ASP A 65 -8.86 4.41 3.97
N VAL A 66 -10.18 4.40 4.08
CA VAL A 66 -11.06 3.34 3.57
C VAL A 66 -12.31 3.95 2.94
N SER A 67 -12.54 3.67 1.66
CA SER A 67 -13.81 3.94 0.99
C SER A 67 -14.60 2.64 0.82
N ARG A 68 -15.74 2.51 1.52
CA ARG A 68 -16.64 1.35 1.42
C ARG A 68 -17.79 1.56 0.45
N LYS A 69 -18.08 2.82 0.12
CA LYS A 69 -19.17 3.18 -0.79
C LYS A 69 -18.62 3.50 -2.16
N ASP A 70 -19.27 3.02 -3.20
CA ASP A 70 -19.00 3.43 -4.56
C ASP A 70 -19.85 4.66 -4.89
N LEU A 71 -19.24 5.84 -4.74
CA LEU A 71 -19.88 7.13 -4.99
C LEU A 71 -19.64 7.66 -6.40
N TRP A 72 -18.93 6.90 -7.25
CA TRP A 72 -18.65 7.36 -8.60
C TRP A 72 -19.91 7.39 -9.47
N SER A 73 -19.99 8.44 -10.27
CA SER A 73 -21.02 8.62 -11.30
C SER A 73 -20.35 9.05 -12.60
N GLY A 74 -20.63 8.37 -13.69
CA GLY A 74 -20.16 8.77 -15.01
C GLY A 74 -20.64 10.16 -15.45
N LYS A 75 -21.77 10.65 -14.90
CA LYS A 75 -22.32 11.98 -15.17
C LYS A 75 -21.43 13.10 -14.61
N THR A 76 -20.94 12.96 -13.37
CA THR A 76 -20.10 13.98 -12.72
C THR A 76 -18.61 13.70 -12.87
N ASN A 77 -18.23 12.44 -12.97
CA ASN A 77 -16.86 11.93 -13.12
C ASN A 77 -15.83 12.56 -12.17
N LEU A 78 -16.23 12.85 -10.93
CA LEU A 78 -15.37 13.48 -9.93
C LEU A 78 -14.15 12.60 -9.62
N GLY A 79 -12.94 13.17 -9.72
CA GLY A 79 -11.67 12.48 -9.56
C GLY A 79 -11.56 11.71 -8.23
N GLN A 80 -11.99 12.33 -7.13
CA GLN A 80 -12.00 11.74 -5.79
C GLN A 80 -12.85 10.47 -5.66
N HIS A 81 -13.86 10.27 -6.54
CA HIS A 81 -14.76 9.13 -6.53
C HIS A 81 -14.36 8.04 -7.54
N ARG A 82 -13.42 8.31 -8.45
CA ARG A 82 -13.03 7.36 -9.52
C ARG A 82 -12.55 6.02 -8.98
N GLY A 83 -11.89 5.99 -7.83
CA GLY A 83 -11.43 4.75 -7.21
C GLY A 83 -12.54 3.82 -6.71
N GLY A 84 -13.76 4.33 -6.54
CA GLY A 84 -14.87 3.56 -5.96
C GLY A 84 -14.52 3.06 -4.54
N ARG A 85 -14.69 1.75 -4.29
CA ARG A 85 -14.23 1.15 -3.03
C ARG A 85 -12.71 1.02 -3.06
N SER A 86 -12.07 1.50 -1.99
CA SER A 86 -10.61 1.60 -1.96
C SER A 86 -10.04 1.58 -0.55
N ILE A 87 -8.74 1.32 -0.45
CA ILE A 87 -7.98 1.29 0.81
C ILE A 87 -6.63 1.96 0.57
N SER A 88 -6.21 2.81 1.50
CA SER A 88 -4.84 3.31 1.62
C SER A 88 -4.18 2.74 2.86
N LEU A 89 -3.00 2.16 2.70
CA LEU A 89 -2.12 1.66 3.75
C LEU A 89 -0.87 2.54 3.80
N ILE A 90 -0.46 2.97 4.99
CA ILE A 90 0.88 3.49 5.24
C ILE A 90 1.71 2.33 5.74
N GLY A 91 2.66 1.90 4.92
CA GLY A 91 3.58 0.82 5.25
C GLY A 91 4.59 1.21 6.32
N ASP A 92 5.22 0.22 6.94
CA ASP A 92 6.27 0.41 7.95
C ASP A 92 7.51 1.09 7.38
N ASP A 93 7.63 1.13 6.05
CA ASP A 93 8.63 1.91 5.31
C ASP A 93 8.24 3.39 5.05
N GLY A 94 7.11 3.85 5.59
CA GLY A 94 6.59 5.21 5.44
C GLY A 94 5.97 5.50 4.07
N VAL A 95 5.82 4.51 3.22
CA VAL A 95 5.21 4.65 1.89
C VAL A 95 3.72 4.40 1.95
N ARG A 96 2.93 5.17 1.16
CA ARG A 96 1.52 4.89 0.97
C ARG A 96 1.32 3.90 -0.17
N TYR A 97 0.56 2.86 0.10
CA TYR A 97 0.08 1.85 -0.84
C TYR A 97 -1.42 1.97 -0.99
N TYR A 98 -1.88 2.18 -2.21
CA TYR A 98 -3.29 2.39 -2.51
C TYR A 98 -3.82 1.29 -3.43
N GLY A 99 -4.95 0.68 -3.04
CA GLY A 99 -5.69 -0.26 -3.86
C GLY A 99 -7.13 0.19 -4.06
N SER A 100 -7.62 0.21 -5.30
CA SER A 100 -8.98 0.65 -5.62
C SER A 100 -9.69 -0.24 -6.64
N HIS A 101 -10.91 0.13 -6.97
CA HIS A 101 -11.88 -0.63 -7.79
C HIS A 101 -12.35 -1.93 -7.13
N LEU A 102 -12.31 -2.00 -5.79
CA LEU A 102 -12.65 -3.19 -5.04
C LEU A 102 -14.15 -3.54 -5.18
N SER A 103 -14.48 -4.83 -5.23
CA SER A 103 -15.84 -5.33 -5.05
C SER A 103 -16.24 -5.28 -3.59
N LYS A 104 -15.27 -5.47 -2.68
CA LYS A 104 -15.50 -5.55 -1.24
C LYS A 104 -14.26 -5.09 -0.47
N VAL A 105 -14.48 -4.34 0.62
CA VAL A 105 -13.51 -4.11 1.69
C VAL A 105 -13.83 -5.07 2.82
N MET A 106 -12.83 -5.81 3.33
CA MET A 106 -13.06 -6.80 4.39
C MET A 106 -13.62 -6.17 5.66
N LYS A 107 -14.48 -6.92 6.38
CA LYS A 107 -15.00 -6.50 7.67
C LYS A 107 -13.84 -6.27 8.64
N GLY A 108 -13.89 -5.19 9.41
CA GLY A 108 -12.84 -4.84 10.38
C GLY A 108 -11.69 -4.00 9.82
N ILE A 109 -11.51 -3.90 8.50
CA ILE A 109 -10.51 -2.98 7.92
C ILE A 109 -11.02 -1.54 8.08
N VAL A 110 -10.44 -0.79 8.99
CA VAL A 110 -10.82 0.59 9.34
C VAL A 110 -9.57 1.47 9.47
N PRO A 111 -9.67 2.79 9.29
CA PRO A 111 -8.56 3.69 9.55
C PRO A 111 -8.00 3.51 10.97
N GLY A 112 -6.67 3.54 11.11
CA GLY A 112 -5.95 3.29 12.35
C GLY A 112 -5.66 1.81 12.66
N LEU A 113 -6.28 0.87 11.93
CA LEU A 113 -5.99 -0.56 12.13
C LEU A 113 -4.56 -0.88 11.68
N ARG A 114 -3.79 -1.54 12.54
CA ARG A 114 -2.54 -2.19 12.16
C ARG A 114 -2.83 -3.48 11.40
N VAL A 115 -2.12 -3.70 10.30
CA VAL A 115 -2.21 -4.91 9.48
C VAL A 115 -0.82 -5.50 9.25
N GLU A 116 -0.77 -6.82 9.12
CA GLU A 116 0.44 -7.56 8.80
C GLU A 116 0.61 -7.72 7.28
N VAL A 117 1.86 -7.96 6.84
CA VAL A 117 2.14 -8.30 5.43
C VAL A 117 1.31 -9.53 5.01
N GLY A 118 0.70 -9.46 3.82
CA GLY A 118 -0.16 -10.55 3.31
C GLY A 118 -1.57 -10.58 3.91
N GLN A 119 -1.90 -9.76 4.89
CA GLN A 119 -3.26 -9.69 5.44
C GLN A 119 -4.26 -9.27 4.36
N LYS A 120 -5.36 -10.04 4.20
CA LYS A 120 -6.43 -9.71 3.23
C LYS A 120 -7.14 -8.42 3.63
N LEU A 121 -7.12 -7.45 2.74
CA LEU A 121 -7.72 -6.13 2.90
C LEU A 121 -9.07 -6.02 2.20
N GLY A 122 -9.17 -6.60 1.00
CA GLY A 122 -10.35 -6.48 0.15
C GLY A 122 -10.39 -7.55 -0.94
N GLU A 123 -11.33 -7.38 -1.86
CA GLU A 123 -11.52 -8.21 -3.04
C GLU A 123 -11.56 -7.34 -4.28
N ILE A 124 -10.85 -7.76 -5.33
CA ILE A 124 -10.80 -7.07 -6.62
C ILE A 124 -12.18 -7.00 -7.25
N GLY A 125 -12.47 -5.89 -7.91
CA GLY A 125 -13.75 -5.65 -8.54
C GLY A 125 -13.69 -4.69 -9.72
N THR A 126 -14.78 -3.97 -9.87
CA THR A 126 -15.02 -3.00 -10.94
C THR A 126 -15.71 -1.74 -10.42
N SER A 127 -15.57 -1.40 -9.13
CA SER A 127 -16.21 -0.21 -8.58
C SER A 127 -15.55 1.09 -9.10
N GLY A 128 -16.21 2.20 -8.92
CA GLY A 128 -15.73 3.48 -9.43
C GLY A 128 -15.71 3.55 -10.95
N SER A 129 -14.72 4.22 -11.51
CA SER A 129 -14.58 4.39 -12.97
C SER A 129 -14.21 3.11 -13.72
N ALA A 130 -13.93 2.02 -13.02
CA ALA A 130 -13.77 0.69 -13.62
C ALA A 130 -15.10 0.00 -13.94
N ARG A 131 -16.23 0.61 -13.57
CA ARG A 131 -17.57 0.09 -13.93
C ARG A 131 -17.73 0.06 -15.45
N GLY A 132 -18.00 -1.13 -16.00
CA GLY A 132 -18.12 -1.33 -17.45
C GLY A 132 -16.78 -1.56 -18.18
N VAL A 133 -15.65 -1.53 -17.49
CA VAL A 133 -14.36 -1.97 -18.06
C VAL A 133 -14.38 -3.49 -18.22
N PRO A 134 -13.91 -4.05 -19.36
CA PRO A 134 -14.04 -5.46 -19.69
C PRO A 134 -13.39 -6.44 -18.70
N ARG A 135 -12.40 -5.98 -17.95
CA ARG A 135 -11.68 -6.84 -16.99
C ARG A 135 -11.61 -6.19 -15.60
N PRO A 136 -12.01 -6.92 -14.55
CA PRO A 136 -11.74 -6.49 -13.18
C PRO A 136 -10.25 -6.29 -12.96
N HIS A 137 -9.89 -5.33 -12.13
CA HIS A 137 -8.50 -5.05 -11.82
C HIS A 137 -8.35 -4.34 -10.48
N LEU A 138 -7.17 -4.47 -9.90
CA LEU A 138 -6.72 -3.62 -8.81
C LEU A 138 -5.95 -2.44 -9.41
N HIS A 139 -6.47 -1.23 -9.34
CA HIS A 139 -5.63 -0.05 -9.53
C HIS A 139 -4.71 0.07 -8.31
N PHE A 140 -3.40 -0.06 -8.53
CA PHE A 140 -2.40 -0.05 -7.48
C PHE A 140 -1.48 1.17 -7.62
N GLY A 141 -1.50 2.03 -6.58
CA GLY A 141 -0.70 3.25 -6.51
C GLY A 141 0.33 3.20 -5.39
N ILE A 142 1.52 3.75 -5.66
CA ILE A 142 2.59 3.97 -4.68
C ILE A 142 2.84 5.47 -4.58
N SER A 143 2.78 6.04 -3.36
CA SER A 143 2.95 7.47 -3.14
C SER A 143 3.54 7.80 -1.77
N TYR A 144 3.90 9.06 -1.56
CA TYR A 144 4.19 9.58 -0.21
C TYR A 144 2.89 9.85 0.55
N GLN A 145 3.00 9.86 1.87
CA GLN A 145 1.88 10.16 2.76
C GLN A 145 1.48 11.63 2.63
N THR A 146 0.18 11.87 2.48
CA THR A 146 -0.49 13.17 2.56
C THR A 146 -1.74 13.03 3.44
N GLN A 147 -2.54 14.08 3.55
CA GLN A 147 -3.82 14.01 4.26
C GLN A 147 -4.73 12.92 3.67
N PRO A 148 -5.55 12.26 4.51
CA PRO A 148 -6.61 11.40 4.02
C PRO A 148 -7.49 12.13 2.99
N GLY A 149 -7.87 11.47 1.90
CA GLY A 149 -8.69 12.07 0.85
C GLY A 149 -7.92 12.82 -0.24
N ASP A 150 -6.62 13.09 -0.11
CA ASP A 150 -5.79 13.61 -1.20
C ASP A 150 -5.67 12.58 -2.33
N TRP A 151 -6.64 12.62 -3.21
CA TRP A 151 -6.82 11.60 -4.25
C TRP A 151 -5.81 11.72 -5.40
N GLU A 152 -5.27 12.91 -5.66
CA GLU A 152 -4.31 13.14 -6.76
C GLU A 152 -2.96 12.49 -6.47
N ILE A 153 -2.47 12.62 -5.24
CA ILE A 153 -1.23 11.97 -4.81
C ILE A 153 -1.47 10.49 -4.51
N ARG A 154 -2.62 10.18 -3.86
CA ARG A 154 -2.97 8.82 -3.47
C ARG A 154 -3.00 7.83 -4.63
N ARG A 155 -3.48 8.25 -5.80
CA ARG A 155 -3.59 7.40 -6.99
C ARG A 155 -2.26 6.88 -7.53
N GLY A 156 -1.12 7.52 -7.18
CA GLY A 156 0.23 7.07 -7.51
C GLY A 156 1.15 8.20 -7.97
N VAL A 157 2.41 8.17 -7.51
CA VAL A 157 3.49 9.09 -7.90
C VAL A 157 4.78 8.36 -8.29
N VAL A 158 4.83 7.05 -8.03
CA VAL A 158 5.95 6.16 -8.41
C VAL A 158 5.37 4.96 -9.14
N ALA A 159 5.91 4.65 -10.33
CA ALA A 159 5.48 3.52 -11.14
C ALA A 159 5.73 2.18 -10.41
N PRO A 160 4.68 1.39 -10.11
CA PRO A 160 4.80 0.20 -9.26
C PRO A 160 5.46 -1.00 -9.93
N TRP A 161 5.42 -1.13 -11.25
CA TRP A 161 5.70 -2.37 -11.98
C TRP A 161 6.99 -3.10 -11.57
N LYS A 162 8.11 -2.36 -11.37
CA LYS A 162 9.39 -2.98 -10.97
C LYS A 162 9.37 -3.56 -9.55
N TYR A 163 8.58 -2.97 -8.66
CA TYR A 163 8.36 -3.46 -7.30
C TYR A 163 7.46 -4.68 -7.32
N LEU A 164 6.39 -4.63 -8.12
CA LEU A 164 5.50 -5.78 -8.33
C LEU A 164 6.25 -6.99 -8.90
N ASP A 165 7.14 -6.79 -9.87
CA ASP A 165 8.00 -7.84 -10.43
C ASP A 165 8.92 -8.44 -9.35
N ALA A 166 9.54 -7.58 -8.53
CA ALA A 166 10.42 -8.02 -7.45
C ALA A 166 9.63 -8.81 -6.38
N TRP A 167 8.51 -8.28 -5.90
CA TRP A 167 7.69 -8.93 -4.87
C TRP A 167 7.08 -10.24 -5.36
N LYS A 168 6.67 -10.32 -6.62
CA LYS A 168 6.19 -11.56 -7.25
C LYS A 168 7.29 -12.62 -7.33
N ALA A 169 8.54 -12.21 -7.45
CA ALA A 169 9.72 -13.07 -7.42
C ALA A 169 10.26 -13.34 -6.00
N GLY A 170 9.55 -12.93 -4.93
CA GLY A 170 9.97 -13.10 -3.54
C GLY A 170 11.17 -12.25 -3.14
N LYS A 171 11.40 -11.11 -3.84
CA LYS A 171 12.52 -10.21 -3.54
C LYS A 171 12.02 -8.97 -2.81
N ASP A 172 12.65 -8.61 -1.71
CA ASP A 172 12.41 -7.37 -0.98
C ASP A 172 13.04 -6.18 -1.72
N LEU A 173 12.20 -5.41 -2.40
CA LEU A 173 12.58 -4.17 -3.06
C LEU A 173 11.71 -3.03 -2.51
N SER A 174 12.32 -2.12 -1.74
CA SER A 174 11.61 -0.99 -1.15
C SER A 174 11.43 0.16 -2.16
N PRO A 175 10.23 0.74 -2.30
CA PRO A 175 9.99 1.96 -3.05
C PRO A 175 10.33 3.25 -2.28
N ALA A 176 10.69 3.19 -1.00
CA ALA A 176 10.83 4.34 -0.11
C ALA A 176 11.75 5.44 -0.68
N LYS A 177 12.90 5.08 -1.23
CA LYS A 177 13.83 6.04 -1.85
C LYS A 177 13.21 6.76 -3.06
N ALA A 178 12.48 6.02 -3.91
CA ALA A 178 11.84 6.61 -5.08
C ALA A 178 10.69 7.54 -4.67
N VAL A 179 9.94 7.16 -3.64
CA VAL A 179 8.86 7.98 -3.06
C VAL A 179 9.40 9.26 -2.42
N ALA A 180 10.50 9.17 -1.66
CA ALA A 180 11.17 10.34 -1.08
C ALA A 180 11.65 11.32 -2.18
N ASN A 181 12.23 10.81 -3.26
CA ASN A 181 12.64 11.62 -4.41
C ASN A 181 11.45 12.29 -5.09
N ALA A 182 10.33 11.58 -5.26
CA ALA A 182 9.11 12.14 -5.84
C ALA A 182 8.52 13.26 -4.96
N LYS A 183 8.52 13.06 -3.63
CA LYS A 183 8.08 14.06 -2.65
C LYS A 183 8.94 15.33 -2.72
N ALA A 184 10.27 15.19 -2.73
CA ALA A 184 11.20 16.31 -2.81
C ALA A 184 11.01 17.12 -4.11
N LYS A 185 10.81 16.43 -5.26
CA LYS A 185 10.53 17.12 -6.54
C LYS A 185 9.21 17.88 -6.56
N ALA A 186 8.23 17.47 -5.76
CA ALA A 186 6.96 18.16 -5.61
C ALA A 186 7.02 19.36 -4.63
N GLY A 187 8.19 19.65 -4.02
CA GLY A 187 8.36 20.74 -3.07
C GLY A 187 7.63 20.50 -1.74
N LYS A 188 7.43 19.24 -1.36
CA LYS A 188 6.63 18.84 -0.19
C LYS A 188 7.45 18.03 0.81
#